data_02cc0ee340394bf1ab2a7ce216358d2e
#
_entry.id   02cc0ee340394bf1ab2a7ce216358d2e
#
_cell.length_a   1.000
_cell.length_b   1.000
_cell.length_c   1.000
_cell.angle_alpha   90.00
_cell.angle_beta   90.00
_cell.angle_gamma   90.00
#
_symmetry.space_group_name_H-M   'P 1'
#
loop_
_entity.id
_entity.type
_entity.pdbx_description
1 polymer ?
#
loop_
_entity_poly.entity_id
_entity_poly.type
_entity_poly.pdbx_seq_one_letter_code
_entity_poly.pdbx_strand_id
1 'polypeptide(L)'
;MYAEFEVHRTMICDRVRTGAFRRAIGSVVRPGDVVLDVGAGSGILSVFAARAGAARVYAVERTPAAVLAQELAAANGVAEIVQVIHGDVTDVELPERADVIVSEWLGGFGIDEGMLVPVIVARDRWLKPGGVMIPRLVMAWAALVHDRYLAETVEFLRDNPYGLRFDDLVEKTVSEIHYSGTFRHLAASDKRSGASRLWTTDAGLIPLQQAQAPHEAEVVLPVRGHGTANALALWFSAQLAPGISLSVGPGDPPTHWGMTTAPLRSPAALTPGMAVRARVRTAPARPAGTWTSWAIALPGADWEEHDEQAVWQETD
;
A
#
# COMPACT_ATOMS: atom_id res chain seq x y z
N MET A 1 7.10 -10.48 9.50
CA MET A 1 7.33 -10.30 8.03
C MET A 1 8.46 -9.32 7.76
N TYR A 2 8.38 -8.07 8.15
CA TYR A 2 9.43 -7.05 7.84
C TYR A 2 10.80 -7.24 8.53
N ALA A 3 10.95 -8.21 9.42
CA ALA A 3 12.26 -8.59 9.98
C ALA A 3 13.09 -9.52 9.09
N GLU A 4 12.50 -10.02 8.00
CA GLU A 4 13.12 -11.00 7.12
C GLU A 4 13.94 -10.32 6.03
N PHE A 5 15.18 -10.77 5.84
CA PHE A 5 16.10 -10.26 4.81
C PHE A 5 15.51 -10.28 3.39
N GLU A 6 14.68 -11.27 3.10
CA GLU A 6 14.11 -11.45 1.76
C GLU A 6 13.15 -10.32 1.39
N VAL A 7 12.37 -9.83 2.34
CA VAL A 7 11.45 -8.71 2.13
C VAL A 7 12.24 -7.44 1.77
N HIS A 8 13.28 -7.14 2.55
CA HIS A 8 14.14 -5.97 2.27
C HIS A 8 14.87 -6.09 0.93
N ARG A 9 15.39 -7.27 0.60
CA ARG A 9 16.00 -7.53 -0.70
C ARG A 9 15.02 -7.29 -1.84
N THR A 10 13.80 -7.79 -1.72
CA THR A 10 12.74 -7.61 -2.71
C THR A 10 12.40 -6.15 -2.91
N MET A 11 12.21 -5.38 -1.83
CA MET A 11 11.95 -3.94 -1.89
C MET A 11 13.11 -3.15 -2.52
N ILE A 12 14.37 -3.49 -2.19
CA ILE A 12 15.55 -2.84 -2.79
C ILE A 12 15.62 -3.12 -4.29
N CYS A 13 15.33 -4.36 -4.71
CA CYS A 13 15.33 -4.78 -6.11
C CYS A 13 14.18 -4.19 -6.93
N ASP A 14 13.13 -3.67 -6.29
CA ASP A 14 12.06 -2.94 -6.97
C ASP A 14 12.59 -1.58 -7.47
N ARG A 15 13.00 -1.58 -8.73
CA ARG A 15 13.59 -0.39 -9.38
C ARG A 15 12.58 0.74 -9.56
N VAL A 16 11.29 0.41 -9.69
CA VAL A 16 10.22 1.40 -9.86
C VAL A 16 10.04 2.18 -8.56
N ARG A 17 9.81 1.46 -7.46
CA ARG A 17 9.68 2.01 -6.10
C ARG A 17 10.95 2.77 -5.68
N THR A 18 12.05 2.04 -5.61
CA THR A 18 13.32 2.56 -5.08
C THR A 18 13.85 3.73 -5.92
N GLY A 19 13.68 3.65 -7.25
CA GLY A 19 14.06 4.74 -8.15
C GLY A 19 13.17 5.98 -7.98
N ALA A 20 11.87 5.82 -7.74
CA ALA A 20 10.95 6.93 -7.49
C ALA A 20 11.28 7.66 -6.17
N PHE A 21 11.49 6.91 -5.08
CA PHE A 21 11.90 7.49 -3.79
C PHE A 21 13.25 8.19 -3.87
N ARG A 22 14.24 7.57 -4.53
CA ARG A 22 15.55 8.22 -4.76
C ARG A 22 15.43 9.57 -5.45
N ARG A 23 14.62 9.65 -6.53
CA ARG A 23 14.39 10.93 -7.23
C ARG A 23 13.67 11.95 -6.36
N ALA A 24 12.66 11.52 -5.61
CA ALA A 24 11.89 12.39 -4.72
C ALA A 24 12.78 12.98 -3.62
N ILE A 25 13.52 12.14 -2.91
CA ILE A 25 14.47 12.55 -1.87
C ILE A 25 15.49 13.53 -2.44
N GLY A 26 16.12 13.20 -3.58
CA GLY A 26 17.09 14.08 -4.23
C GLY A 26 16.53 15.41 -4.73
N SER A 27 15.20 15.51 -4.97
CA SER A 27 14.54 16.75 -5.37
C SER A 27 14.10 17.62 -4.19
N VAL A 28 13.89 17.02 -3.01
CA VAL A 28 13.32 17.68 -1.82
C VAL A 28 14.40 18.06 -0.83
N VAL A 29 15.30 17.11 -0.48
CA VAL A 29 16.35 17.33 0.53
C VAL A 29 17.36 18.38 0.05
N ARG A 30 17.68 19.32 0.93
CA ARG A 30 18.64 20.41 0.71
C ARG A 30 19.89 20.23 1.58
N PRO A 31 21.03 20.77 1.17
CA PRO A 31 22.20 20.81 2.04
C PRO A 31 21.88 21.46 3.40
N GLY A 32 22.20 20.72 4.47
CA GLY A 32 21.95 21.18 5.84
C GLY A 32 20.63 20.70 6.46
N ASP A 33 19.73 20.09 5.69
CA ASP A 33 18.46 19.56 6.22
C ASP A 33 18.67 18.43 7.23
N VAL A 34 17.79 18.36 8.20
CA VAL A 34 17.58 17.21 9.09
C VAL A 34 16.46 16.35 8.51
N VAL A 35 16.71 15.07 8.34
CA VAL A 35 15.74 14.11 7.79
C VAL A 35 15.39 13.07 8.84
N LEU A 36 14.10 12.73 8.96
CA LEU A 36 13.62 11.57 9.72
C LEU A 36 13.12 10.52 8.72
N ASP A 37 13.68 9.32 8.79
CA ASP A 37 13.24 8.13 8.06
C ASP A 37 12.47 7.22 9.01
N VAL A 38 11.15 7.13 8.81
CA VAL A 38 10.23 6.38 9.68
C VAL A 38 10.02 4.98 9.11
N GLY A 39 10.38 3.96 9.88
CA GLY A 39 10.41 2.58 9.42
C GLY A 39 11.52 2.37 8.40
N ALA A 40 12.75 2.73 8.77
CA ALA A 40 13.88 2.80 7.84
C ALA A 40 14.22 1.46 7.18
N GLY A 41 13.83 0.32 7.80
CA GLY A 41 14.10 -1.01 7.28
C GLY A 41 15.59 -1.22 7.00
N SER A 42 15.93 -1.42 5.74
CA SER A 42 17.34 -1.55 5.30
C SER A 42 18.15 -0.24 5.34
N GLY A 43 17.50 0.91 5.60
CA GLY A 43 18.17 2.21 5.60
C GLY A 43 18.45 2.82 4.23
N ILE A 44 17.94 2.24 3.14
CA ILE A 44 18.24 2.71 1.78
C ILE A 44 17.76 4.16 1.55
N LEU A 45 16.60 4.55 2.09
CA LEU A 45 16.08 5.91 1.97
C LEU A 45 16.92 6.89 2.78
N SER A 46 17.37 6.47 3.97
CA SER A 46 18.32 7.23 4.80
C SER A 46 19.64 7.51 4.07
N VAL A 47 20.19 6.50 3.38
CA VAL A 47 21.41 6.68 2.56
C VAL A 47 21.16 7.65 1.40
N PHE A 48 20.01 7.59 0.76
CA PHE A 48 19.63 8.56 -0.29
C PHE A 48 19.54 9.98 0.27
N ALA A 49 18.95 10.17 1.45
CA ALA A 49 18.85 11.48 2.10
C ALA A 49 20.23 12.04 2.46
N ALA A 50 21.12 11.23 3.06
CA ALA A 50 22.49 11.63 3.36
C ALA A 50 23.25 12.05 2.09
N ARG A 51 23.14 11.28 1.02
CA ARG A 51 23.77 11.60 -0.29
C ARG A 51 23.14 12.79 -1.01
N ALA A 52 21.90 13.15 -0.68
CA ALA A 52 21.26 14.36 -1.20
C ALA A 52 21.71 15.63 -0.48
N GLY A 53 22.49 15.51 0.61
CA GLY A 53 23.08 16.64 1.33
C GLY A 53 22.49 16.89 2.71
N ALA A 54 21.68 15.98 3.25
CA ALA A 54 21.21 16.08 4.63
C ALA A 54 22.41 16.23 5.58
N ALA A 55 22.31 17.15 6.56
CA ALA A 55 23.32 17.28 7.61
C ALA A 55 23.18 16.15 8.64
N ARG A 56 21.99 15.66 8.82
CA ARG A 56 21.65 14.56 9.72
C ARG A 56 20.45 13.77 9.22
N VAL A 57 20.49 12.45 9.42
CA VAL A 57 19.36 11.55 9.17
C VAL A 57 19.13 10.70 10.39
N TYR A 58 17.94 10.78 10.97
CA TYR A 58 17.49 9.89 12.02
C TYR A 58 16.71 8.75 11.38
N ALA A 59 17.29 7.56 11.34
CA ALA A 59 16.70 6.35 10.79
C ALA A 59 16.06 5.52 11.91
N VAL A 60 14.73 5.63 12.07
CA VAL A 60 14.01 4.92 13.14
C VAL A 60 13.47 3.61 12.61
N GLU A 61 13.86 2.49 13.21
CA GLU A 61 13.41 1.15 12.81
C GLU A 61 13.16 0.30 14.08
N ARG A 62 11.95 -0.27 14.18
CA ARG A 62 11.54 -1.06 15.35
C ARG A 62 11.97 -2.52 15.31
N THR A 63 12.31 -3.04 14.12
CA THR A 63 12.66 -4.44 13.91
C THR A 63 14.18 -4.64 13.92
N PRO A 64 14.66 -5.90 13.97
CA PRO A 64 16.08 -6.20 13.81
C PRO A 64 16.71 -5.70 12.50
N ALA A 65 15.90 -5.26 11.52
CA ALA A 65 16.40 -4.63 10.30
C ALA A 65 17.19 -3.34 10.56
N ALA A 66 17.09 -2.74 11.74
CA ALA A 66 17.96 -1.64 12.17
C ALA A 66 19.45 -1.96 12.01
N VAL A 67 19.86 -3.23 12.17
CA VAL A 67 21.26 -3.66 11.94
C VAL A 67 21.64 -3.50 10.48
N LEU A 68 20.73 -3.85 9.54
CA LEU A 68 20.97 -3.66 8.11
C LEU A 68 21.15 -2.19 7.76
N ALA A 69 20.35 -1.32 8.38
CA ALA A 69 20.45 0.13 8.16
C ALA A 69 21.82 0.67 8.61
N GLN A 70 22.34 0.19 9.76
CA GLN A 70 23.68 0.55 10.22
C GLN A 70 24.77 0.08 9.27
N GLU A 71 24.71 -1.20 8.87
CA GLU A 71 25.67 -1.78 7.94
C GLU A 71 25.66 -1.07 6.58
N LEU A 72 24.46 -0.76 6.06
CA LEU A 72 24.34 -0.06 4.77
C LEU A 72 24.88 1.37 4.86
N ALA A 73 24.61 2.09 5.95
CA ALA A 73 25.15 3.43 6.16
C ALA A 73 26.69 3.42 6.24
N ALA A 74 27.28 2.46 6.97
CA ALA A 74 28.73 2.29 7.09
C ALA A 74 29.36 1.93 5.73
N ALA A 75 28.81 0.94 5.03
CA ALA A 75 29.31 0.51 3.72
C ALA A 75 29.25 1.62 2.65
N ASN A 76 28.40 2.63 2.84
CA ASN A 76 28.23 3.74 1.93
C ASN A 76 28.95 5.04 2.38
N GLY A 77 29.71 5.00 3.50
CA GLY A 77 30.49 6.13 4.02
C GLY A 77 29.64 7.27 4.56
N VAL A 78 28.42 6.98 5.05
CA VAL A 78 27.48 7.99 5.60
C VAL A 78 27.10 7.73 7.06
N ALA A 79 27.83 6.87 7.78
CA ALA A 79 27.57 6.53 9.17
C ALA A 79 27.62 7.73 10.13
N GLU A 80 28.42 8.76 9.83
CA GLU A 80 28.46 9.98 10.61
C GLU A 80 27.24 10.91 10.42
N ILE A 81 26.50 10.69 9.31
CA ILE A 81 25.30 11.47 8.98
C ILE A 81 24.04 10.71 9.40
N VAL A 82 24.00 9.38 9.19
CA VAL A 82 22.86 8.52 9.47
C VAL A 82 22.96 7.92 10.86
N GLN A 83 22.12 8.41 11.76
CA GLN A 83 21.97 7.84 13.09
C GLN A 83 20.79 6.87 13.11
N VAL A 84 21.08 5.57 13.22
CA VAL A 84 20.04 4.54 13.32
C VAL A 84 19.59 4.43 14.77
N ILE A 85 18.27 4.51 14.98
CA ILE A 85 17.62 4.39 16.29
C ILE A 85 16.73 3.15 16.26
N HIS A 86 17.10 2.13 17.02
CA HIS A 86 16.30 0.91 17.16
C HIS A 86 15.18 1.16 18.17
N GLY A 87 13.95 1.29 17.70
CA GLY A 87 12.77 1.54 18.53
C GLY A 87 11.53 1.89 17.71
N ASP A 88 10.39 1.96 18.39
CA ASP A 88 9.15 2.43 17.76
C ASP A 88 9.15 3.96 17.68
N VAL A 89 8.77 4.50 16.53
CA VAL A 89 8.74 5.96 16.30
C VAL A 89 7.78 6.69 17.23
N THR A 90 6.79 5.99 17.78
CA THR A 90 5.86 6.55 18.75
C THR A 90 6.49 6.75 20.13
N ASP A 91 7.56 6.02 20.46
CA ASP A 91 8.18 5.99 21.78
C ASP A 91 9.54 6.69 21.82
N VAL A 92 10.27 6.71 20.69
CA VAL A 92 11.60 7.33 20.64
C VAL A 92 11.54 8.86 20.80
N GLU A 93 12.62 9.42 21.34
CA GLU A 93 12.84 10.86 21.40
C GLU A 93 13.96 11.24 20.44
N LEU A 94 13.74 12.30 19.66
CA LEU A 94 14.75 12.86 18.77
C LEU A 94 15.31 14.16 19.39
N PRO A 95 16.60 14.45 19.21
CA PRO A 95 17.22 15.67 19.77
C PRO A 95 16.75 16.95 19.09
N GLU A 96 16.19 16.86 17.88
CA GLU A 96 15.74 18.01 17.08
C GLU A 96 14.61 17.63 16.11
N ARG A 97 13.91 18.63 15.58
CA ARG A 97 12.87 18.42 14.55
C ARG A 97 13.48 18.32 13.18
N ALA A 98 12.83 17.54 12.30
CA ALA A 98 13.22 17.30 10.93
C ALA A 98 12.63 18.35 9.96
N ASP A 99 13.39 18.69 8.93
CA ASP A 99 12.93 19.47 7.77
C ASP A 99 12.12 18.60 6.82
N VAL A 100 12.51 17.31 6.71
CA VAL A 100 11.86 16.32 5.84
C VAL A 100 11.60 15.05 6.64
N ILE A 101 10.40 14.50 6.51
CA ILE A 101 10.09 13.13 6.92
C ILE A 101 9.90 12.28 5.68
N VAL A 102 10.68 11.23 5.55
CA VAL A 102 10.49 10.19 4.55
C VAL A 102 10.05 8.91 5.23
N SER A 103 9.11 8.20 4.62
CA SER A 103 8.68 6.89 5.08
C SER A 103 8.03 6.14 3.93
N GLU A 104 8.40 4.90 3.73
CA GLU A 104 7.66 4.04 2.81
C GLU A 104 6.75 3.14 3.65
N TRP A 105 5.48 3.54 3.70
CA TRP A 105 4.42 3.00 4.56
C TRP A 105 3.22 2.46 3.75
N LEU A 106 3.41 2.25 2.45
CA LEU A 106 2.34 2.00 1.50
C LEU A 106 2.05 0.50 1.39
N GLY A 107 0.82 0.12 1.65
CA GLY A 107 0.30 -1.22 1.38
C GLY A 107 -0.17 -1.40 -0.06
N GLY A 108 -0.88 -2.48 -0.34
CA GLY A 108 -1.34 -2.85 -1.68
C GLY A 108 -2.26 -1.81 -2.33
N PHE A 109 -3.06 -1.08 -1.54
CA PHE A 109 -3.87 0.06 -2.01
C PHE A 109 -3.70 1.31 -1.13
N GLY A 110 -2.55 1.42 -0.51
CA GLY A 110 -2.01 2.62 0.12
C GLY A 110 -1.95 2.59 1.64
N ILE A 111 -3.07 2.49 2.34
CA ILE A 111 -3.13 2.63 3.81
C ILE A 111 -3.36 1.29 4.54
N ASP A 112 -3.41 0.22 3.83
CA ASP A 112 -3.86 -1.10 4.28
C ASP A 112 -2.82 -1.88 5.10
N GLU A 113 -1.62 -1.36 5.32
CA GLU A 113 -0.62 -1.96 6.22
C GLU A 113 -0.64 -1.38 7.65
N GLY A 114 -1.50 -0.40 7.93
CA GLY A 114 -1.65 0.17 9.28
C GLY A 114 -0.52 1.12 9.71
N MET A 115 0.40 1.47 8.81
CA MET A 115 1.55 2.35 9.09
C MET A 115 1.22 3.85 9.06
N LEU A 116 0.02 4.24 8.59
CA LEU A 116 -0.36 5.66 8.52
C LEU A 116 -0.30 6.32 9.91
N VAL A 117 -0.84 5.68 10.94
CA VAL A 117 -0.90 6.25 12.30
C VAL A 117 0.49 6.55 12.87
N PRO A 118 1.47 5.62 12.90
CA PRO A 118 2.84 5.91 13.32
C PRO A 118 3.48 7.08 12.56
N VAL A 119 3.25 7.16 11.24
CA VAL A 119 3.79 8.25 10.40
C VAL A 119 3.18 9.61 10.79
N ILE A 120 1.87 9.66 11.08
CA ILE A 120 1.21 10.90 11.50
C ILE A 120 1.67 11.31 12.91
N VAL A 121 1.86 10.37 13.82
CA VAL A 121 2.45 10.64 15.15
C VAL A 121 3.85 11.23 14.98
N ALA A 122 4.69 10.63 14.14
CA ALA A 122 6.03 11.15 13.85
C ALA A 122 6.00 12.57 13.27
N ARG A 123 5.10 12.82 12.31
CA ARG A 123 4.88 14.16 11.74
C ARG A 123 4.56 15.19 12.82
N ASP A 124 3.57 14.92 13.66
CA ASP A 124 3.08 15.87 14.66
C ASP A 124 4.12 16.18 15.72
N ARG A 125 4.96 15.19 16.07
CA ARG A 125 6.04 15.36 17.05
C ARG A 125 7.28 16.01 16.45
N TRP A 126 7.69 15.59 15.25
CA TRP A 126 9.05 15.79 14.77
C TRP A 126 9.18 16.62 13.50
N LEU A 127 8.10 16.88 12.74
CA LEU A 127 8.21 17.74 11.58
C LEU A 127 8.26 19.21 11.99
N LYS A 128 9.17 19.99 11.42
CA LYS A 128 9.21 21.44 11.56
C LYS A 128 7.98 22.10 10.91
N PRO A 129 7.50 23.25 11.37
CA PRO A 129 6.54 24.04 10.63
C PRO A 129 7.04 24.32 9.20
N GLY A 130 6.21 23.98 8.21
CA GLY A 130 6.59 24.09 6.79
C GLY A 130 7.46 22.97 6.25
N GLY A 131 7.78 21.97 7.07
CA GLY A 131 8.54 20.78 6.65
C GLY A 131 7.77 19.91 5.65
N VAL A 132 8.47 18.97 5.02
CA VAL A 132 7.96 18.19 3.89
C VAL A 132 7.83 16.71 4.25
N MET A 133 6.71 16.09 3.81
CA MET A 133 6.47 14.64 3.88
C MET A 133 6.74 13.97 2.53
N ILE A 134 7.37 12.80 2.53
CA ILE A 134 7.57 11.92 1.36
C ILE A 134 7.11 10.50 1.73
N PRO A 135 6.00 9.98 1.15
CA PRO A 135 5.04 10.65 0.28
C PRO A 135 4.17 11.67 1.04
N ARG A 136 3.66 12.67 0.32
CA ARG A 136 2.69 13.61 0.87
C ARG A 136 1.26 13.17 0.61
N LEU A 137 0.90 12.90 -0.66
CA LEU A 137 -0.44 12.51 -1.06
C LEU A 137 -0.46 11.05 -1.49
N VAL A 138 -1.40 10.30 -0.95
CA VAL A 138 -1.67 8.91 -1.35
C VAL A 138 -3.14 8.80 -1.71
N MET A 139 -3.42 8.27 -2.90
CA MET A 139 -4.76 8.09 -3.43
C MET A 139 -5.02 6.61 -3.65
N ALA A 140 -6.10 6.09 -3.07
CA ALA A 140 -6.60 4.75 -3.34
C ALA A 140 -7.59 4.76 -4.51
N TRP A 141 -7.55 3.73 -5.34
CA TRP A 141 -8.35 3.59 -6.55
C TRP A 141 -8.99 2.21 -6.62
N ALA A 142 -10.10 2.13 -7.35
CA ALA A 142 -10.77 0.87 -7.68
C ALA A 142 -11.19 0.83 -9.15
N ALA A 143 -11.17 -0.37 -9.74
CA ALA A 143 -11.78 -0.66 -11.04
C ALA A 143 -12.23 -2.12 -11.07
N LEU A 144 -13.28 -2.42 -11.84
CA LEU A 144 -13.61 -3.80 -12.18
C LEU A 144 -12.55 -4.36 -13.12
N VAL A 145 -12.15 -5.60 -12.86
CA VAL A 145 -11.15 -6.32 -13.65
C VAL A 145 -11.58 -7.76 -13.94
N HIS A 146 -10.92 -8.36 -14.93
CA HIS A 146 -10.91 -9.80 -15.09
C HIS A 146 -9.54 -10.33 -14.67
N ASP A 147 -9.43 -10.82 -13.45
CA ASP A 147 -8.24 -11.49 -12.95
C ASP A 147 -8.29 -12.96 -13.41
N ARG A 148 -7.51 -13.27 -14.42
CA ARG A 148 -7.45 -14.61 -15.03
C ARG A 148 -6.96 -15.68 -14.04
N TYR A 149 -5.96 -15.36 -13.22
CA TYR A 149 -5.44 -16.32 -12.26
C TYR A 149 -6.45 -16.66 -11.17
N LEU A 150 -7.15 -15.64 -10.65
CA LEU A 150 -8.24 -15.86 -9.70
C LEU A 150 -9.35 -16.72 -10.34
N ALA A 151 -9.73 -16.42 -11.60
CA ALA A 151 -10.73 -17.20 -12.33
C ALA A 151 -10.30 -18.66 -12.46
N GLU A 152 -9.08 -18.92 -12.94
CA GLU A 152 -8.53 -20.27 -13.11
C GLU A 152 -8.41 -21.03 -11.78
N THR A 153 -8.04 -20.33 -10.68
CA THR A 153 -7.96 -20.92 -9.34
C THR A 153 -9.34 -21.35 -8.84
N VAL A 154 -10.34 -20.47 -8.95
CA VAL A 154 -11.70 -20.76 -8.49
C VAL A 154 -12.33 -21.89 -9.33
N GLU A 155 -12.14 -21.86 -10.66
CA GLU A 155 -12.62 -22.91 -11.56
C GLU A 155 -11.99 -24.26 -11.22
N PHE A 156 -10.65 -24.30 -11.06
CA PHE A 156 -9.93 -25.51 -10.66
C PHE A 156 -10.49 -26.12 -9.38
N LEU A 157 -10.73 -25.31 -8.34
CA LEU A 157 -11.28 -25.81 -7.06
C LEU A 157 -12.72 -26.32 -7.20
N ARG A 158 -13.55 -25.66 -8.03
CA ARG A 158 -14.94 -26.07 -8.30
C ARG A 158 -15.04 -27.40 -9.07
N ASP A 159 -14.04 -27.72 -9.87
CA ASP A 159 -14.00 -28.97 -10.64
C ASP A 159 -13.67 -30.20 -9.80
N ASN A 160 -13.63 -30.08 -8.49
CA ASN A 160 -13.33 -31.17 -7.54
C ASN A 160 -12.01 -31.90 -7.89
N PRO A 161 -10.89 -31.18 -7.94
CA PRO A 161 -9.61 -31.79 -8.29
C PRO A 161 -9.27 -32.94 -7.33
N TYR A 162 -8.59 -33.92 -7.85
CA TYR A 162 -8.22 -35.14 -7.11
C TYR A 162 -9.43 -35.95 -6.59
N GLY A 163 -10.66 -35.68 -7.07
CA GLY A 163 -11.89 -36.32 -6.59
C GLY A 163 -12.35 -35.84 -5.21
N LEU A 164 -11.85 -34.67 -4.77
CA LEU A 164 -12.18 -34.08 -3.46
C LEU A 164 -13.02 -32.81 -3.67
N ARG A 165 -13.89 -32.52 -2.70
CA ARG A 165 -14.70 -31.30 -2.68
C ARG A 165 -13.96 -30.20 -1.93
N PHE A 166 -14.02 -28.98 -2.46
CA PHE A 166 -13.35 -27.78 -1.92
C PHE A 166 -14.32 -26.60 -1.75
N ASP A 167 -15.61 -26.87 -1.47
CA ASP A 167 -16.65 -25.84 -1.41
C ASP A 167 -16.28 -24.72 -0.42
N ASP A 168 -15.83 -25.07 0.79
CA ASP A 168 -15.42 -24.10 1.81
C ASP A 168 -14.19 -23.29 1.39
N LEU A 169 -13.25 -23.93 0.68
CA LEU A 169 -12.06 -23.24 0.18
C LEU A 169 -12.42 -22.26 -0.96
N VAL A 170 -13.36 -22.64 -1.82
CA VAL A 170 -13.91 -21.74 -2.85
C VAL A 170 -14.56 -20.53 -2.20
N GLU A 171 -15.43 -20.74 -1.19
CA GLU A 171 -16.09 -19.62 -0.49
C GLU A 171 -15.08 -18.69 0.18
N LYS A 172 -14.07 -19.22 0.86
CA LYS A 172 -12.98 -18.41 1.42
C LYS A 172 -12.21 -17.66 0.33
N THR A 173 -11.85 -18.34 -0.77
CA THR A 173 -11.13 -17.71 -1.89
C THR A 173 -11.86 -16.52 -2.47
N VAL A 174 -13.19 -16.54 -2.52
CA VAL A 174 -13.99 -15.41 -3.06
C VAL A 174 -14.44 -14.40 -1.99
N SER A 175 -14.06 -14.61 -0.73
CA SER A 175 -14.44 -13.77 0.41
C SER A 175 -13.25 -13.09 1.09
N GLU A 176 -12.02 -13.26 0.59
CA GLU A 176 -10.81 -12.61 1.11
C GLU A 176 -10.15 -11.72 0.07
N ILE A 177 -9.35 -10.74 0.54
CA ILE A 177 -8.51 -9.92 -0.33
C ILE A 177 -7.30 -10.72 -0.79
N HIS A 178 -7.04 -10.72 -2.09
CA HIS A 178 -5.86 -11.34 -2.66
C HIS A 178 -4.76 -10.32 -2.92
N TYR A 179 -3.65 -10.46 -2.22
CA TYR A 179 -2.39 -9.80 -2.51
C TYR A 179 -1.61 -10.69 -3.47
N SER A 180 -1.54 -10.34 -4.73
CA SER A 180 -1.08 -11.23 -5.81
C SER A 180 0.41 -11.61 -5.78
N GLY A 181 1.10 -11.23 -4.73
CA GLY A 181 2.53 -11.49 -4.58
C GLY A 181 3.40 -10.61 -5.48
N THR A 182 4.68 -10.73 -5.26
CA THR A 182 5.70 -9.86 -5.85
C THR A 182 5.72 -9.93 -7.37
N PHE A 183 5.69 -8.76 -8.00
CA PHE A 183 5.79 -8.54 -9.45
C PHE A 183 4.67 -9.13 -10.33
N ARG A 184 3.65 -9.75 -9.73
CA ARG A 184 2.43 -10.07 -10.47
C ARG A 184 1.58 -8.80 -10.59
N HIS A 185 1.09 -8.49 -11.79
CA HIS A 185 0.22 -7.34 -12.02
C HIS A 185 -0.81 -7.64 -13.10
N LEU A 186 -1.86 -6.82 -13.12
CA LEU A 186 -2.88 -6.84 -14.17
C LEU A 186 -2.47 -5.89 -15.30
N ALA A 187 -2.68 -6.32 -16.54
CA ALA A 187 -2.49 -5.47 -17.70
C ALA A 187 -3.62 -4.42 -17.79
N ALA A 188 -3.38 -3.35 -18.53
CA ALA A 188 -4.42 -2.37 -18.81
C ALA A 188 -5.65 -2.98 -19.51
N SER A 189 -5.45 -4.03 -20.32
CA SER A 189 -6.50 -4.81 -20.99
C SER A 189 -7.38 -5.64 -20.07
N ASP A 190 -6.95 -5.89 -18.83
CA ASP A 190 -7.73 -6.65 -17.85
C ASP A 190 -8.79 -5.80 -17.17
N LYS A 191 -8.70 -4.47 -17.25
CA LYS A 191 -9.75 -3.57 -16.77
C LYS A 191 -11.04 -3.76 -17.55
N ARG A 192 -12.16 -3.76 -16.82
CA ARG A 192 -13.53 -3.89 -17.34
C ARG A 192 -14.36 -2.63 -17.12
N SER A 193 -13.84 -1.70 -16.31
CA SER A 193 -14.45 -0.39 -16.09
C SER A 193 -13.42 0.74 -16.14
N GLY A 194 -13.87 1.98 -16.13
CA GLY A 194 -13.05 3.12 -15.72
C GLY A 194 -12.63 2.97 -14.27
N ALA A 195 -11.51 3.57 -13.90
CA ALA A 195 -11.06 3.66 -12.52
C ALA A 195 -11.79 4.80 -11.80
N SER A 196 -12.13 4.59 -10.53
CA SER A 196 -12.64 5.62 -9.63
C SER A 196 -11.77 5.73 -8.39
N ARG A 197 -11.55 6.96 -7.94
CA ARG A 197 -10.78 7.21 -6.73
C ARG A 197 -11.65 6.94 -5.52
N LEU A 198 -11.18 6.09 -4.60
CA LEU A 198 -11.83 5.81 -3.33
C LEU A 198 -11.61 6.97 -2.36
N TRP A 199 -10.38 7.28 -2.03
CA TRP A 199 -10.02 8.39 -1.13
C TRP A 199 -8.68 9.00 -1.48
N THR A 200 -8.40 10.14 -0.85
CA THR A 200 -7.09 10.78 -0.87
C THR A 200 -6.65 11.04 0.58
N THR A 201 -5.44 10.61 0.91
CA THR A 201 -4.80 10.88 2.19
C THR A 201 -3.67 11.87 2.00
N ASP A 202 -3.78 13.07 2.58
CA ASP A 202 -2.67 14.03 2.67
C ASP A 202 -1.94 13.81 3.99
N ALA A 203 -0.82 13.09 3.95
CA ALA A 203 -0.02 12.79 5.14
C ALA A 203 0.54 14.05 5.82
N GLY A 204 0.63 15.17 5.09
CA GLY A 204 1.03 16.46 5.66
C GLY A 204 -0.07 17.17 6.44
N LEU A 205 -1.35 16.81 6.23
CA LEU A 205 -2.49 17.56 6.76
C LEU A 205 -3.51 16.72 7.55
N ILE A 206 -3.62 15.42 7.28
CA ILE A 206 -4.63 14.56 7.94
C ILE A 206 -4.47 14.61 9.47
N PRO A 207 -5.55 14.90 10.23
CA PRO A 207 -5.52 14.82 11.68
C PRO A 207 -5.31 13.37 12.17
N LEU A 208 -4.60 13.18 13.28
CA LEU A 208 -4.36 11.86 13.86
C LEU A 208 -5.66 11.07 14.10
N GLN A 209 -6.69 11.73 14.61
CA GLN A 209 -8.00 11.11 14.84
C GLN A 209 -8.61 10.57 13.54
N GLN A 210 -8.44 11.28 12.42
CA GLN A 210 -8.92 10.81 11.11
C GLN A 210 -8.05 9.67 10.56
N ALA A 211 -6.73 9.70 10.79
CA ALA A 211 -5.84 8.62 10.41
C ALA A 211 -6.13 7.30 11.17
N GLN A 212 -6.67 7.41 12.39
CA GLN A 212 -7.10 6.28 13.23
C GLN A 212 -8.50 5.76 12.91
N ALA A 213 -9.29 6.51 12.17
CA ALA A 213 -10.66 6.14 11.79
C ALA A 213 -10.67 5.20 10.57
N PRO A 214 -11.73 4.41 10.39
CA PRO A 214 -11.94 3.69 9.14
C PRO A 214 -11.99 4.64 7.95
N HIS A 215 -11.41 4.22 6.83
CA HIS A 215 -11.54 4.89 5.54
C HIS A 215 -12.60 4.14 4.72
N GLU A 216 -13.59 4.87 4.24
CA GLU A 216 -14.70 4.29 3.48
C GLU A 216 -15.05 5.18 2.29
N ALA A 217 -15.38 4.54 1.17
CA ALA A 217 -15.89 5.22 -0.01
C ALA A 217 -16.89 4.36 -0.77
N GLU A 218 -17.92 5.02 -1.29
CA GLU A 218 -18.80 4.47 -2.32
C GLU A 218 -18.51 5.20 -3.63
N VAL A 219 -18.30 4.43 -4.71
CA VAL A 219 -17.93 4.96 -6.01
C VAL A 219 -18.76 4.30 -7.13
N VAL A 220 -18.86 4.99 -8.24
CA VAL A 220 -19.42 4.45 -9.48
C VAL A 220 -18.29 4.09 -10.43
N LEU A 221 -18.31 2.88 -10.93
CA LEU A 221 -17.35 2.32 -11.89
C LEU A 221 -18.01 2.26 -13.29
N PRO A 222 -17.70 3.21 -14.18
CA PRO A 222 -18.34 3.28 -15.50
C PRO A 222 -17.83 2.19 -16.43
N VAL A 223 -18.71 1.35 -16.94
CA VAL A 223 -18.39 0.30 -17.90
C VAL A 223 -18.45 0.85 -19.32
N ARG A 224 -17.36 0.69 -20.07
CA ARG A 224 -17.25 1.20 -21.45
C ARG A 224 -17.28 0.12 -22.54
N GLY A 225 -17.12 -1.14 -22.17
CA GLY A 225 -17.04 -2.26 -23.09
C GLY A 225 -17.84 -3.47 -22.62
N HIS A 226 -17.96 -4.46 -23.50
CA HIS A 226 -18.49 -5.78 -23.12
C HIS A 226 -17.38 -6.62 -22.46
N GLY A 227 -17.75 -7.51 -21.57
CA GLY A 227 -16.82 -8.45 -20.96
C GLY A 227 -17.33 -9.02 -19.63
N THR A 228 -16.48 -9.74 -18.95
CA THR A 228 -16.76 -10.31 -17.63
C THR A 228 -15.77 -9.78 -16.63
N ALA A 229 -16.25 -9.32 -15.48
CA ALA A 229 -15.42 -9.01 -14.32
C ALA A 229 -15.60 -10.10 -13.25
N ASN A 230 -14.52 -10.42 -12.54
CA ASN A 230 -14.54 -11.36 -11.42
C ASN A 230 -13.92 -10.78 -10.15
N ALA A 231 -13.41 -9.55 -10.20
CA ALA A 231 -12.86 -8.86 -9.05
C ALA A 231 -12.89 -7.33 -9.20
N LEU A 232 -12.74 -6.63 -8.07
CA LEU A 232 -12.23 -5.27 -8.01
C LEU A 232 -10.71 -5.32 -7.90
N ALA A 233 -9.99 -4.64 -8.76
CA ALA A 233 -8.61 -4.26 -8.48
C ALA A 233 -8.62 -3.06 -7.56
N LEU A 234 -7.81 -3.11 -6.51
CA LEU A 234 -7.53 -2.03 -5.57
C LEU A 234 -6.06 -1.68 -5.68
N TRP A 235 -5.73 -0.40 -5.79
CA TRP A 235 -4.34 0.05 -5.88
C TRP A 235 -4.17 1.47 -5.37
N PHE A 236 -2.93 1.92 -5.28
CA PHE A 236 -2.64 3.30 -4.94
C PHE A 236 -1.88 4.04 -6.04
N SER A 237 -1.96 5.36 -5.98
CA SER A 237 -0.96 6.26 -6.53
C SER A 237 -0.50 7.23 -5.44
N ALA A 238 0.80 7.54 -5.40
CA ALA A 238 1.39 8.41 -4.41
C ALA A 238 2.16 9.55 -5.07
N GLN A 239 1.95 10.78 -4.60
CA GLN A 239 2.80 11.92 -4.94
C GLN A 239 3.94 11.98 -3.92
N LEU A 240 5.15 11.64 -4.37
CA LEU A 240 6.34 11.63 -3.55
C LEU A 240 6.97 13.01 -3.43
N ALA A 241 6.96 13.77 -4.53
CA ALA A 241 7.42 15.16 -4.61
C ALA A 241 6.72 15.88 -5.78
N PRO A 242 6.82 17.21 -5.92
CA PRO A 242 6.31 17.90 -7.10
C PRO A 242 6.85 17.30 -8.40
N GLY A 243 5.94 16.83 -9.26
CA GLY A 243 6.29 16.18 -10.53
C GLY A 243 6.84 14.74 -10.42
N ILE A 244 6.92 14.16 -9.23
CA ILE A 244 7.39 12.78 -9.01
C ILE A 244 6.28 11.99 -8.32
N SER A 245 5.74 11.02 -9.04
CA SER A 245 4.67 10.13 -8.56
C SER A 245 5.05 8.66 -8.76
N LEU A 246 4.40 7.80 -7.98
CA LEU A 246 4.43 6.36 -8.07
C LEU A 246 2.98 5.87 -8.19
N SER A 247 2.72 4.90 -9.07
CA SER A 247 1.43 4.23 -9.21
C SER A 247 1.63 2.75 -9.47
N VAL A 248 0.73 1.94 -8.94
CA VAL A 248 0.81 0.47 -9.00
C VAL A 248 -0.49 -0.14 -9.58
N GLY A 249 -1.21 0.61 -10.39
CA GLY A 249 -2.48 0.19 -10.98
C GLY A 249 -2.34 -0.73 -12.20
N PRO A 250 -3.47 -1.27 -12.69
CA PRO A 250 -3.47 -2.11 -13.88
C PRO A 250 -2.88 -1.40 -15.10
N GLY A 251 -1.79 -1.96 -15.64
CA GLY A 251 -1.03 -1.42 -16.76
C GLY A 251 0.18 -0.57 -16.35
N ASP A 252 0.38 -0.28 -15.07
CA ASP A 252 1.61 0.33 -14.58
C ASP A 252 2.77 -0.69 -14.56
N PRO A 253 4.03 -0.26 -14.49
CA PRO A 253 5.15 -1.19 -14.35
C PRO A 253 5.02 -2.06 -13.09
N PRO A 254 5.38 -3.36 -13.16
CA PRO A 254 5.29 -4.26 -12.02
C PRO A 254 6.20 -3.82 -10.87
N THR A 255 5.68 -3.95 -9.65
CA THR A 255 6.34 -3.61 -8.40
C THR A 255 6.25 -4.77 -7.40
N HIS A 256 6.97 -4.67 -6.29
CA HIS A 256 6.90 -5.68 -5.23
C HIS A 256 5.52 -5.78 -4.55
N TRP A 257 4.69 -4.73 -4.61
CA TRP A 257 3.30 -4.79 -4.10
C TRP A 257 2.42 -5.76 -4.91
N GLY A 258 2.80 -6.04 -6.17
CA GLY A 258 1.95 -6.82 -7.05
C GLY A 258 0.64 -6.10 -7.35
N MET A 259 -0.47 -6.85 -7.29
CA MET A 259 -1.82 -6.33 -7.45
C MET A 259 -2.71 -6.81 -6.31
N THR A 260 -3.51 -5.92 -5.75
CA THR A 260 -4.54 -6.27 -4.78
C THR A 260 -5.87 -6.43 -5.49
N THR A 261 -6.53 -7.58 -5.30
CA THR A 261 -7.86 -7.85 -5.86
C THR A 261 -8.84 -8.29 -4.77
N ALA A 262 -10.03 -7.72 -4.82
CA ALA A 262 -11.18 -8.06 -4.00
C ALA A 262 -12.17 -8.83 -4.88
N PRO A 263 -12.34 -10.15 -4.67
CA PRO A 263 -13.13 -11.00 -5.56
C PRO A 263 -14.62 -10.66 -5.58
N LEU A 264 -15.30 -11.08 -6.65
CA LEU A 264 -16.75 -11.24 -6.69
C LEU A 264 -17.08 -12.72 -6.49
N ARG A 265 -18.19 -13.02 -5.79
CA ARG A 265 -18.65 -14.42 -5.59
C ARG A 265 -18.92 -15.13 -6.90
N SER A 266 -19.41 -14.36 -7.88
CA SER A 266 -19.66 -14.85 -9.23
C SER A 266 -19.21 -13.81 -10.25
N PRO A 267 -18.64 -14.25 -11.40
CA PRO A 267 -18.29 -13.34 -12.47
C PRO A 267 -19.50 -12.56 -12.97
N ALA A 268 -19.38 -11.24 -13.08
CA ALA A 268 -20.42 -10.34 -13.56
C ALA A 268 -20.28 -10.06 -15.05
N ALA A 269 -21.33 -10.32 -15.82
CA ALA A 269 -21.38 -9.92 -17.23
C ALA A 269 -21.63 -8.41 -17.34
N LEU A 270 -20.79 -7.73 -18.10
CA LEU A 270 -20.80 -6.27 -18.24
C LEU A 270 -21.13 -5.86 -19.68
N THR A 271 -21.90 -4.78 -19.80
CA THR A 271 -22.22 -4.14 -21.09
C THR A 271 -21.94 -2.63 -21.02
N PRO A 272 -21.61 -1.99 -22.17
CA PRO A 272 -21.38 -0.55 -22.21
C PRO A 272 -22.54 0.26 -21.63
N GLY A 273 -22.22 1.29 -20.88
CA GLY A 273 -23.20 2.15 -20.22
C GLY A 273 -23.64 1.67 -18.84
N MET A 274 -23.29 0.46 -18.40
CA MET A 274 -23.50 0.07 -17.02
C MET A 274 -22.73 0.97 -16.07
N ALA A 275 -23.37 1.33 -14.95
CA ALA A 275 -22.79 2.04 -13.82
C ALA A 275 -22.81 1.09 -12.62
N VAL A 276 -21.71 0.38 -12.39
CA VAL A 276 -21.58 -0.54 -11.25
C VAL A 276 -21.18 0.27 -10.02
N ARG A 277 -21.92 0.12 -8.92
CA ARG A 277 -21.53 0.74 -7.66
C ARG A 277 -20.58 -0.18 -6.91
N ALA A 278 -19.57 0.39 -6.29
CA ALA A 278 -18.65 -0.33 -5.41
C ALA A 278 -18.47 0.46 -4.12
N ARG A 279 -18.46 -0.24 -3.00
CA ARG A 279 -18.12 0.30 -1.68
C ARG A 279 -16.89 -0.43 -1.18
N VAL A 280 -15.93 0.31 -0.66
CA VAL A 280 -14.73 -0.26 -0.02
C VAL A 280 -14.54 0.44 1.31
N ARG A 281 -14.32 -0.34 2.36
CA ARG A 281 -14.02 0.15 3.69
C ARG A 281 -12.80 -0.59 4.22
N THR A 282 -11.80 0.15 4.72
CA THR A 282 -10.67 -0.41 5.47
C THR A 282 -10.60 0.20 6.85
N ALA A 283 -10.37 -0.61 7.86
CA ALA A 283 -10.33 -0.20 9.25
C ALA A 283 -9.09 -0.80 9.94
N PRO A 284 -8.47 -0.06 10.90
CA PRO A 284 -7.36 -0.60 11.67
C PRO A 284 -7.74 -1.91 12.36
N ALA A 285 -6.88 -2.92 12.22
CA ALA A 285 -6.97 -4.19 12.93
C ALA A 285 -6.08 -4.16 14.18
N ARG A 286 -6.37 -5.01 15.15
CA ARG A 286 -5.51 -5.21 16.33
C ARG A 286 -4.95 -6.62 16.31
N PRO A 287 -3.66 -6.84 16.61
CA PRO A 287 -2.67 -5.88 17.12
C PRO A 287 -2.01 -5.02 16.04
N ALA A 288 -2.16 -5.33 14.74
CA ALA A 288 -1.56 -4.57 13.64
C ALA A 288 -2.28 -4.87 12.31
N GLY A 289 -2.07 -4.02 11.29
CA GLY A 289 -2.66 -4.17 9.96
C GLY A 289 -4.03 -3.51 9.85
N THR A 290 -4.79 -3.94 8.88
CA THR A 290 -6.18 -3.49 8.63
C THR A 290 -7.07 -4.66 8.24
N TRP A 291 -8.38 -4.48 8.44
CA TRP A 291 -9.41 -5.33 7.87
C TRP A 291 -10.13 -4.57 6.76
N THR A 292 -10.39 -5.25 5.66
CA THR A 292 -11.07 -4.65 4.52
C THR A 292 -12.39 -5.36 4.24
N SER A 293 -13.44 -4.58 4.04
CA SER A 293 -14.71 -5.04 3.52
C SER A 293 -15.02 -4.32 2.20
N TRP A 294 -15.70 -5.01 1.31
CA TRP A 294 -16.11 -4.45 0.03
C TRP A 294 -17.49 -4.94 -0.36
N ALA A 295 -18.15 -4.15 -1.18
CA ALA A 295 -19.46 -4.52 -1.73
C ALA A 295 -19.56 -4.02 -3.17
N ILE A 296 -20.32 -4.76 -3.98
CA ILE A 296 -20.58 -4.43 -5.37
C ILE A 296 -22.08 -4.53 -5.61
N ALA A 297 -22.63 -3.56 -6.35
CA ALA A 297 -24.02 -3.61 -6.82
C ALA A 297 -24.07 -3.35 -8.32
N LEU A 298 -24.55 -4.34 -9.08
CA LEU A 298 -24.92 -4.18 -10.48
C LEU A 298 -26.18 -3.31 -10.60
N PRO A 299 -26.42 -2.65 -11.76
CA PRO A 299 -27.64 -1.87 -11.96
C PRO A 299 -28.91 -2.68 -11.69
N GLY A 300 -29.74 -2.20 -10.74
CA GLY A 300 -30.99 -2.86 -10.36
C GLY A 300 -30.86 -4.07 -9.44
N ALA A 301 -29.65 -4.42 -8.99
CA ALA A 301 -29.41 -5.49 -8.04
C ALA A 301 -29.09 -4.96 -6.65
N ASP A 302 -29.28 -5.81 -5.63
CA ASP A 302 -28.84 -5.57 -4.26
C ASP A 302 -27.30 -5.60 -4.16
N TRP A 303 -26.78 -5.16 -3.03
CA TRP A 303 -25.36 -5.23 -2.71
C TRP A 303 -24.92 -6.68 -2.49
N GLU A 304 -23.86 -7.09 -3.18
CA GLU A 304 -23.08 -8.27 -2.84
C GLU A 304 -22.00 -7.83 -1.86
N GLU A 305 -22.13 -8.24 -0.62
CA GLU A 305 -21.27 -7.79 0.47
C GLU A 305 -20.21 -8.85 0.82
N HIS A 306 -19.00 -8.39 1.14
CA HIS A 306 -17.85 -9.19 1.56
C HIS A 306 -17.17 -8.55 2.76
N ASP A 307 -16.73 -9.36 3.70
CA ASP A 307 -16.01 -8.93 4.89
C ASP A 307 -14.86 -9.91 5.19
N GLU A 308 -13.64 -9.46 4.98
CA GLU A 308 -12.44 -10.26 5.25
C GLU A 308 -12.34 -10.70 6.71
N GLN A 309 -12.79 -9.87 7.66
CA GLN A 309 -12.78 -10.19 9.08
C GLN A 309 -13.71 -11.39 9.40
N ALA A 310 -14.86 -11.47 8.75
CA ALA A 310 -15.83 -12.55 8.99
C ALA A 310 -15.26 -13.92 8.58
N VAL A 311 -14.41 -13.98 7.56
CA VAL A 311 -13.77 -15.24 7.07
C VAL A 311 -12.88 -15.87 8.13
N TRP A 312 -12.24 -15.06 9.00
CA TRP A 312 -11.25 -15.50 9.98
C TRP A 312 -11.76 -15.60 11.41
N GLN A 313 -12.93 -15.00 11.72
CA GLN A 313 -13.54 -15.04 13.08
C GLN A 313 -14.39 -16.29 13.35
N GLU A 314 -14.79 -17.06 12.35
CA GLU A 314 -15.57 -18.30 12.53
C GLU A 314 -14.72 -19.51 12.99
N THR A 315 -13.46 -19.32 13.34
CA THR A 315 -12.51 -20.39 13.69
C THR A 315 -12.00 -20.37 15.13
N ASP A 316 -12.62 -19.57 16.02
CA ASP A 316 -12.32 -19.58 17.47
C ASP A 316 -13.30 -20.47 18.27
#